data_0e7591fdd66f279264102852656ea75d
#
_entry.id   0e7591fdd66f279264102852656ea75d
#
_cell.length_a   1.000
_cell.length_b   1.000
_cell.length_c   1.000
_cell.angle_alpha   90.00
_cell.angle_beta   90.00
_cell.angle_gamma   90.00
#
_symmetry.space_group_name_H-M   'P 1'
#
loop_
_entity.id
_entity.type
_entity.pdbx_description
1 polymer ?
#
loop_
_entity_poly.entity_id
_entity_poly.type
_entity_poly.pdbx_seq_one_letter_code
_entity_poly.pdbx_strand_id
1 'polypeptide(L)'
;MKEEPRFTLDHVELYVPDRVSAAAWYARVLACEPVAGTESWASDPDGPVMISPDGGRTKLALFTGEAQGSRPTAGFHRVAFRVSATEFLAFTARMACLGLNQARVVDHGGAWSVYFLDPAGHRLEVTTYEVEPVRAARGAGQPWSD
;
A
#
# COMPACT_ATOMS: atom_id res chain seq x y z
N MET A 1 -30.20 0.67 -9.19
CA MET A 1 -29.27 1.11 -8.11
C MET A 1 -28.58 -0.12 -7.52
N LYS A 2 -27.27 -0.07 -7.37
CA LYS A 2 -26.56 -1.10 -6.61
C LYS A 2 -26.82 -0.84 -5.14
N GLU A 3 -27.21 -1.89 -4.40
CA GLU A 3 -27.29 -1.78 -2.94
C GLU A 3 -25.92 -1.51 -2.37
N GLU A 4 -25.87 -0.72 -1.30
CA GLU A 4 -24.63 -0.52 -0.53
C GLU A 4 -24.19 -1.88 0.01
N PRO A 5 -22.86 -2.18 -0.02
CA PRO A 5 -22.36 -3.44 0.51
C PRO A 5 -22.63 -3.51 2.01
N ARG A 6 -22.99 -4.69 2.48
CA ARG A 6 -23.26 -4.92 3.92
C ARG A 6 -22.01 -4.77 4.79
N PHE A 7 -20.87 -5.06 4.24
CA PHE A 7 -19.57 -4.92 4.90
C PHE A 7 -18.58 -4.28 3.96
N THR A 8 -17.76 -3.39 4.48
CA THR A 8 -16.65 -2.76 3.75
C THR A 8 -15.37 -2.95 4.56
N LEU A 9 -14.25 -3.07 3.87
CA LEU A 9 -12.96 -3.08 4.57
C LEU A 9 -12.66 -1.65 5.02
N ASP A 10 -12.56 -1.43 6.34
CA ASP A 10 -12.30 -0.10 6.90
C ASP A 10 -10.80 0.20 6.96
N HIS A 11 -10.04 -0.65 7.63
CA HIS A 11 -8.60 -0.45 7.79
C HIS A 11 -7.86 -1.77 8.00
N VAL A 12 -6.56 -1.72 7.79
CA VAL A 12 -5.60 -2.77 8.17
C VAL A 12 -4.65 -2.18 9.21
N GLU A 13 -4.37 -2.92 10.26
CA GLU A 13 -3.46 -2.50 11.32
C GLU A 13 -2.06 -3.05 11.09
N LEU A 14 -1.05 -2.20 11.22
CA LEU A 14 0.36 -2.53 11.06
C LEU A 14 1.14 -2.11 12.29
N TYR A 15 2.05 -2.95 12.75
CA TYR A 15 3.08 -2.55 13.71
C TYR A 15 4.30 -2.01 12.97
N VAL A 16 4.76 -0.85 13.39
CA VAL A 16 5.96 -0.19 12.84
C VAL A 16 6.84 0.28 14.00
N PRO A 17 8.18 0.37 13.79
CA PRO A 17 9.08 0.84 14.85
C PRO A 17 8.80 2.29 15.27
N ASP A 18 8.42 3.16 14.33
CA ASP A 18 8.14 4.57 14.56
C ASP A 18 6.97 5.02 13.67
N ARG A 19 5.86 5.39 14.29
CA ARG A 19 4.64 5.79 13.57
C ARG A 19 4.83 7.06 12.75
N VAL A 20 5.61 8.01 13.25
CA VAL A 20 5.80 9.32 12.59
C VAL A 20 6.61 9.15 11.31
N SER A 21 7.74 8.46 11.38
CA SER A 21 8.56 8.21 10.19
C SER A 21 7.87 7.28 9.20
N ALA A 22 7.13 6.28 9.67
CA ALA A 22 6.34 5.40 8.82
C ALA A 22 5.24 6.18 8.08
N ALA A 23 4.48 7.02 8.79
CA ALA A 23 3.44 7.85 8.17
C ALA A 23 4.02 8.79 7.11
N ALA A 24 5.18 9.41 7.36
CA ALA A 24 5.86 10.27 6.39
C ALA A 24 6.27 9.48 5.12
N TRP A 25 6.75 8.25 5.30
CA TRP A 25 7.09 7.37 4.17
C TRP A 25 5.85 7.04 3.33
N TYR A 26 4.75 6.63 3.97
CA TYR A 26 3.50 6.30 3.27
C TYR A 26 2.90 7.51 2.55
N ALA A 27 3.01 8.70 3.12
CA ALA A 27 2.57 9.93 2.45
C ALA A 27 3.39 10.19 1.18
N ARG A 28 4.70 10.03 1.26
CA ARG A 28 5.62 10.28 0.14
C ARG A 28 5.47 9.23 -0.97
N VAL A 29 5.34 7.97 -0.62
CA VAL A 29 5.37 6.85 -1.60
C VAL A 29 3.99 6.54 -2.14
N LEU A 30 2.96 6.51 -1.29
CA LEU A 30 1.61 6.05 -1.64
C LEU A 30 0.53 7.12 -1.47
N ALA A 31 0.92 8.36 -1.26
CA ALA A 31 -0.01 9.47 -1.03
C ALA A 31 -1.02 9.19 0.10
N CYS A 32 -0.61 8.42 1.10
CA CYS A 32 -1.41 8.14 2.28
C CYS A 32 -1.27 9.29 3.26
N GLU A 33 -2.30 10.12 3.34
CA GLU A 33 -2.32 11.29 4.22
C GLU A 33 -2.98 10.96 5.58
N PRO A 34 -2.65 11.70 6.65
CA PRO A 34 -3.35 11.53 7.92
C PRO A 34 -4.85 11.73 7.77
N VAL A 35 -5.64 10.90 8.45
CA VAL A 35 -7.10 10.98 8.43
C VAL A 35 -7.57 12.06 9.39
N ALA A 36 -8.34 13.03 8.89
CA ALA A 36 -8.90 14.09 9.70
C ALA A 36 -9.81 13.53 10.81
N GLY A 37 -9.73 14.12 11.99
CA GLY A 37 -10.55 13.72 13.16
C GLY A 37 -9.94 12.60 14.00
N THR A 38 -8.75 12.10 13.64
CA THR A 38 -8.07 11.01 14.38
C THR A 38 -6.85 11.48 15.17
N GLU A 39 -6.66 12.76 15.30
CA GLU A 39 -5.49 13.37 15.94
C GLU A 39 -5.36 12.97 17.43
N SER A 40 -6.49 12.80 18.12
CA SER A 40 -6.47 12.37 19.52
C SER A 40 -5.93 10.96 19.70
N TRP A 41 -6.13 10.09 18.71
CA TRP A 41 -5.57 8.73 18.75
C TRP A 41 -4.06 8.75 18.50
N ALA A 42 -3.64 9.59 17.57
CA ALA A 42 -2.22 9.75 17.25
C ALA A 42 -1.41 10.36 18.41
N SER A 43 -2.03 11.16 19.25
CA SER A 43 -1.37 11.75 20.44
C SER A 43 -1.21 10.76 21.60
N ASP A 44 -1.95 9.65 21.57
CA ASP A 44 -1.79 8.55 22.54
C ASP A 44 -0.61 7.66 22.06
N PRO A 45 0.42 7.44 22.89
CA PRO A 45 1.55 6.56 22.50
C PRO A 45 1.12 5.13 22.15
N ASP A 46 0.03 4.65 22.73
CA ASP A 46 -0.51 3.31 22.47
C ASP A 46 -1.59 3.31 21.36
N GLY A 47 -1.94 4.48 20.84
CA GLY A 47 -2.93 4.63 19.79
C GLY A 47 -2.33 4.60 18.39
N PRO A 48 -3.18 4.50 17.36
CA PRO A 48 -2.72 4.47 15.98
C PRO A 48 -2.55 5.86 15.37
N VAL A 49 -1.64 5.96 14.41
CA VAL A 49 -1.69 7.00 13.38
C VAL A 49 -2.49 6.43 12.21
N MET A 50 -3.63 7.04 11.92
CA MET A 50 -4.49 6.63 10.80
C MET A 50 -4.10 7.39 9.55
N ILE A 51 -3.81 6.66 8.47
CA ILE A 51 -3.46 7.22 7.17
C ILE A 51 -4.33 6.63 6.07
N SER A 52 -4.55 7.40 5.01
CA SER A 52 -5.44 6.98 3.93
C SER A 52 -5.01 7.56 2.58
N PRO A 53 -5.07 6.77 1.49
CA PRO A 53 -4.81 7.25 0.14
C PRO A 53 -6.04 7.85 -0.53
N ASP A 54 -7.22 7.77 0.10
CA ASP A 54 -8.52 8.05 -0.53
C ASP A 54 -9.49 8.85 0.36
N GLY A 55 -8.95 9.72 1.18
CA GLY A 55 -9.77 10.62 2.02
C GLY A 55 -10.44 9.92 3.21
N GLY A 56 -9.92 8.79 3.64
CA GLY A 56 -10.43 8.06 4.79
C GLY A 56 -11.39 6.92 4.45
N ARG A 57 -11.60 6.61 3.17
CA ARG A 57 -12.45 5.48 2.78
C ARG A 57 -11.83 4.14 3.13
N THR A 58 -10.55 3.99 2.80
CA THR A 58 -9.73 2.86 3.23
C THR A 58 -8.52 3.39 3.98
N LYS A 59 -8.07 2.67 5.00
CA LYS A 59 -7.07 3.20 5.91
C LYS A 59 -6.05 2.15 6.31
N LEU A 60 -4.86 2.61 6.65
CA LEU A 60 -3.91 1.86 7.45
C LEU A 60 -3.84 2.51 8.84
N ALA A 61 -3.83 1.68 9.85
CA ALA A 61 -3.63 2.10 11.24
C ALA A 61 -2.22 1.70 11.67
N LEU A 62 -1.36 2.67 11.90
CA LEU A 62 0.03 2.44 12.26
C LEU A 62 0.19 2.49 13.78
N PHE A 63 0.56 1.35 14.37
CA PHE A 63 0.87 1.24 15.79
C PHE A 63 2.37 1.11 15.98
N THR A 64 2.91 1.74 17.02
CA THR A 64 4.32 1.52 17.39
C THR A 64 4.46 0.18 18.10
N GLY A 65 5.38 -0.64 17.64
CA GLY A 65 5.66 -1.92 18.28
C GLY A 65 6.10 -2.99 17.29
N GLU A 66 6.18 -4.20 17.79
CA GLU A 66 6.50 -5.38 17.00
C GLU A 66 5.25 -6.21 16.78
N ALA A 67 5.19 -6.89 15.63
CA ALA A 67 4.08 -7.78 15.31
C ALA A 67 3.95 -8.87 16.39
N GLN A 68 2.77 -8.98 16.95
CA GLN A 68 2.48 -9.99 17.97
C GLN A 68 1.80 -11.19 17.32
N GLY A 69 2.21 -12.39 17.75
CA GLY A 69 1.52 -13.61 17.38
C GLY A 69 1.77 -14.04 15.93
N SER A 70 3.02 -14.02 15.47
CA SER A 70 3.38 -14.64 14.19
C SER A 70 2.97 -16.13 14.20
N ARG A 71 1.99 -16.48 13.35
CA ARG A 71 1.58 -17.86 13.13
C ARG A 71 2.02 -18.29 11.74
N PRO A 72 2.61 -19.48 11.58
CA PRO A 72 3.06 -19.94 10.26
C PRO A 72 1.92 -20.08 9.22
N THR A 73 0.68 -20.26 9.69
CA THR A 73 -0.48 -20.52 8.85
C THR A 73 -1.52 -19.41 8.83
N ALA A 74 -1.31 -18.33 9.57
CA ALA A 74 -2.24 -17.21 9.65
C ALA A 74 -1.47 -15.88 9.67
N GLY A 75 -1.98 -14.90 8.99
CA GLY A 75 -1.40 -13.58 8.84
C GLY A 75 -1.60 -13.07 7.42
N PHE A 76 -1.61 -11.79 7.22
CA PHE A 76 -1.67 -11.26 5.87
C PHE A 76 -0.28 -11.30 5.23
N HIS A 77 -0.27 -11.56 3.93
CA HIS A 77 0.96 -11.67 3.15
C HIS A 77 1.37 -10.32 2.53
N ARG A 78 0.41 -9.56 2.06
CA ARG A 78 0.62 -8.34 1.30
C ARG A 78 -0.58 -7.40 1.38
N VAL A 79 -0.33 -6.10 1.30
CA VAL A 79 -1.37 -5.09 1.10
C VAL A 79 -1.22 -4.53 -0.31
N ALA A 80 -2.28 -4.56 -1.10
CA ALA A 80 -2.29 -4.07 -2.47
C ALA A 80 -3.13 -2.79 -2.59
N PHE A 81 -2.57 -1.81 -3.30
CA PHE A 81 -3.22 -0.55 -3.63
C PHE A 81 -3.53 -0.53 -5.11
N ARG A 82 -4.79 -0.29 -5.47
CA ARG A 82 -5.22 -0.19 -6.86
C ARG A 82 -5.07 1.25 -7.37
N VAL A 83 -4.55 1.37 -8.58
CA VAL A 83 -4.37 2.65 -9.28
C VAL A 83 -4.83 2.53 -10.73
N SER A 84 -5.00 3.69 -11.41
CA SER A 84 -5.17 3.74 -12.85
C SER A 84 -3.86 3.43 -13.57
N ALA A 85 -3.93 3.17 -14.89
CA ALA A 85 -2.74 3.00 -15.72
C ALA A 85 -1.83 4.24 -15.67
N THR A 86 -2.40 5.42 -15.71
CA THR A 86 -1.66 6.69 -15.64
C THR A 86 -0.87 6.79 -14.33
N GLU A 87 -1.51 6.50 -13.19
CA GLU A 87 -0.84 6.51 -11.89
C GLU A 87 0.19 5.39 -11.77
N PHE A 88 -0.09 4.21 -12.33
CA PHE A 88 0.87 3.11 -12.34
C PHE A 88 2.16 3.49 -13.09
N LEU A 89 2.03 4.08 -14.28
CA LEU A 89 3.17 4.52 -15.07
C LEU A 89 3.95 5.64 -14.37
N ALA A 90 3.25 6.58 -13.75
CA ALA A 90 3.87 7.63 -12.95
C ALA A 90 4.63 7.06 -11.74
N PHE A 91 4.05 6.07 -11.07
CA PHE A 91 4.70 5.39 -9.95
C PHE A 91 5.97 4.67 -10.39
N THR A 92 5.91 3.88 -11.49
CA THR A 92 7.09 3.18 -12.00
C THR A 92 8.20 4.12 -12.43
N ALA A 93 7.85 5.29 -12.98
CA ALA A 93 8.84 6.30 -13.37
C ALA A 93 9.55 6.92 -12.15
N ARG A 94 8.92 6.91 -10.98
CA ARG A 94 9.47 7.48 -9.73
C ARG A 94 10.20 6.46 -8.86
N MET A 95 10.16 5.18 -9.20
CA MET A 95 10.69 4.10 -8.34
C MET A 95 12.14 4.32 -7.91
N ALA A 96 13.00 4.73 -8.84
CA ALA A 96 14.41 4.99 -8.54
C ALA A 96 14.59 6.16 -7.55
N CYS A 97 13.81 7.23 -7.74
CA CYS A 97 13.85 8.40 -6.85
C CYS A 97 13.26 8.11 -5.47
N LEU A 98 12.31 7.18 -5.39
CA LEU A 98 11.70 6.80 -4.13
C LEU A 98 12.59 5.86 -3.30
N GLY A 99 13.60 5.23 -3.91
CA GLY A 99 14.50 4.31 -3.23
C GLY A 99 13.78 3.10 -2.66
N LEU A 100 12.82 2.56 -3.41
CA LEU A 100 12.01 1.44 -2.94
C LEU A 100 12.84 0.17 -2.75
N ASN A 101 12.64 -0.50 -1.61
CA ASN A 101 13.35 -1.71 -1.26
C ASN A 101 12.73 -2.93 -1.95
N GLN A 102 13.56 -3.72 -2.64
CA GLN A 102 13.18 -4.94 -3.36
C GLN A 102 12.06 -4.71 -4.40
N ALA A 103 12.04 -3.54 -5.03
CA ALA A 103 11.01 -3.19 -6.00
C ALA A 103 11.16 -3.98 -7.30
N ARG A 104 10.04 -4.52 -7.80
CA ARG A 104 9.98 -5.17 -9.11
C ARG A 104 8.62 -4.97 -9.78
N VAL A 105 8.63 -4.89 -11.10
CA VAL A 105 7.44 -4.73 -11.94
C VAL A 105 7.12 -6.05 -12.60
N VAL A 106 5.88 -6.49 -12.51
CA VAL A 106 5.43 -7.80 -13.04
C VAL A 106 4.20 -7.61 -13.92
N ASP A 107 4.23 -8.25 -15.08
CA ASP A 107 3.06 -8.39 -15.97
C ASP A 107 2.39 -9.74 -15.69
N HIS A 108 1.16 -9.69 -15.13
CA HIS A 108 0.36 -10.88 -14.85
C HIS A 108 -0.57 -11.27 -16.01
N GLY A 109 -0.48 -10.58 -17.15
CA GLY A 109 -1.44 -10.75 -18.24
C GLY A 109 -2.71 -9.95 -18.04
N GLY A 110 -3.48 -10.22 -17.00
CA GLY A 110 -4.72 -9.50 -16.66
C GLY A 110 -4.54 -8.34 -15.70
N ALA A 111 -3.33 -8.09 -15.24
CA ALA A 111 -2.97 -6.99 -14.33
C ALA A 111 -1.48 -6.70 -14.44
N TRP A 112 -1.09 -5.50 -14.09
CA TRP A 112 0.31 -5.14 -13.85
C TRP A 112 0.47 -4.77 -12.39
N SER A 113 1.62 -5.14 -11.81
CA SER A 113 1.90 -4.86 -10.40
C SER A 113 3.33 -4.43 -10.18
N VAL A 114 3.53 -3.57 -9.19
CA VAL A 114 4.83 -3.27 -8.59
C VAL A 114 4.81 -3.83 -7.18
N TYR A 115 5.78 -4.66 -6.87
CA TYR A 115 5.98 -5.23 -5.53
C TYR A 115 7.17 -4.56 -4.87
N PHE A 116 7.05 -4.25 -3.59
CA PHE A 116 8.12 -3.63 -2.81
C PHE A 116 7.86 -3.80 -1.31
N LEU A 117 8.83 -3.39 -0.51
CA LEU A 117 8.71 -3.42 0.95
C LEU A 117 8.62 -1.99 1.49
N ASP A 118 7.86 -1.83 2.57
CA ASP A 118 7.98 -0.62 3.38
C ASP A 118 9.26 -0.68 4.26
N PRO A 119 9.65 0.40 4.94
CA PRO A 119 10.86 0.38 5.78
C PRO A 119 10.84 -0.63 6.93
N ALA A 120 9.66 -1.06 7.37
CA ALA A 120 9.51 -2.08 8.42
C ALA A 120 9.52 -3.51 7.87
N GLY A 121 9.51 -3.69 6.54
CA GLY A 121 9.51 -4.99 5.89
C GLY A 121 8.14 -5.53 5.50
N HIS A 122 7.08 -4.72 5.61
CA HIS A 122 5.77 -5.13 5.12
C HIS A 122 5.77 -5.20 3.60
N ARG A 123 5.17 -6.28 3.06
CA ARG A 123 5.02 -6.46 1.62
C ARG A 123 3.88 -5.61 1.09
N LEU A 124 4.19 -4.80 0.11
CA LEU A 124 3.25 -3.89 -0.53
C LEU A 124 3.18 -4.15 -2.03
N GLU A 125 2.06 -3.78 -2.61
CA GLU A 125 1.81 -3.89 -4.04
C GLU A 125 1.05 -2.65 -4.52
N VAL A 126 1.46 -2.10 -5.65
CA VAL A 126 0.67 -1.16 -6.43
C VAL A 126 0.25 -1.88 -7.70
N THR A 127 -1.05 -1.98 -7.94
CA THR A 127 -1.59 -2.77 -9.05
C THR A 127 -2.56 -1.96 -9.91
N THR A 128 -2.60 -2.28 -11.21
CA THR A 128 -3.61 -1.76 -12.13
C THR A 128 -4.18 -2.88 -12.98
N TYR A 129 -5.48 -2.79 -13.25
CA TYR A 129 -6.18 -3.68 -14.18
C TYR A 129 -6.31 -3.08 -15.57
N GLU A 130 -5.86 -1.85 -15.77
CA GLU A 130 -5.82 -1.19 -17.08
C GLU A 130 -4.56 -1.61 -17.84
N VAL A 131 -4.58 -2.84 -18.34
CA VAL A 131 -3.41 -3.55 -18.87
C VAL A 131 -2.87 -2.93 -20.16
N GLU A 132 -3.75 -2.62 -21.11
CA GLU A 132 -3.34 -2.20 -22.46
C GLU A 132 -2.56 -0.87 -22.48
N PRO A 133 -2.98 0.18 -21.75
CA PRO A 133 -2.19 1.41 -21.70
C PRO A 133 -0.78 1.21 -21.12
N VAL A 134 -0.65 0.33 -20.12
CA VAL A 134 0.65 0.02 -19.52
C VAL A 134 1.52 -0.76 -20.49
N ARG A 135 0.96 -1.77 -21.14
CA ARG A 135 1.68 -2.58 -22.16
C ARG A 135 2.13 -1.73 -23.34
N ALA A 136 1.28 -0.81 -23.81
CA ALA A 136 1.63 0.11 -24.88
C ALA A 136 2.81 1.02 -24.51
N ALA A 137 2.90 1.44 -23.25
CA ALA A 137 3.97 2.33 -22.78
C ALA A 137 5.25 1.56 -22.42
N ARG A 138 5.16 0.36 -21.90
CA ARG A 138 6.30 -0.40 -21.36
C ARG A 138 6.75 -1.56 -22.23
N GLY A 139 5.91 -2.02 -23.17
CA GLY A 139 6.13 -3.26 -23.90
C GLY A 139 5.77 -4.47 -23.04
N ALA A 140 6.22 -5.69 -23.46
CA ALA A 140 6.02 -6.90 -22.69
C ALA A 140 6.81 -6.82 -21.38
N GLY A 141 6.14 -7.07 -20.25
CA GLY A 141 6.75 -7.10 -18.94
C GLY A 141 7.40 -8.44 -18.63
N GLN A 142 8.08 -8.50 -17.48
CA GLN A 142 8.57 -9.77 -16.94
C GLN A 142 7.36 -10.61 -16.51
N PRO A 143 7.26 -11.87 -16.95
CA PRO A 143 6.23 -12.75 -16.45
C PRO A 143 6.47 -13.05 -14.97
N TRP A 144 5.40 -13.46 -14.28
CA TRP A 144 5.53 -13.91 -12.90
C TRP A 144 6.44 -15.14 -12.87
N SER A 145 7.47 -15.07 -12.07
CA SER A 145 8.28 -16.24 -11.70
C SER A 145 8.31 -16.33 -10.18
N ASP A 146 7.95 -17.48 -9.66
CA ASP A 146 8.04 -17.77 -8.22
C ASP A 146 9.46 -17.57 -7.70
#